data_1bd489dcc37c82f2c64024f42bc0f17e
#
_entry.id   1bd489dcc37c82f2c64024f42bc0f17e
#
_cell.length_a   1.000
_cell.length_b   1.000
_cell.length_c   1.000
_cell.angle_alpha   90.00
_cell.angle_beta   90.00
_cell.angle_gamma   90.00
#
_symmetry.space_group_name_H-M   'P 1'
#
loop_
_entity.id
_entity.type
_entity.pdbx_description
1 polymer ?
#
loop_
_entity_poly.entity_id
_entity_poly.type
_entity_poly.pdbx_seq_one_letter_code
_entity_poly.pdbx_strand_id
1 'polypeptide(L)'
;MTPLQIANLSATVANRGWYRIPHIVKASEGVEIDPKYYEKQYTMVDTTNFKKVIKGMWRAVNNGKGTGCTAAIAEVKGLDICGKTGTAQNPRGADNSVFICFAPMDDPKIAVAAYVENAGFGATWAAPIASLLIEKYLRGETSRPDLEERVMHGNLMSRVRAYK
;
A
#
# COMPACT_ATOMS: atom_id res chain seq x y z
N MET A 1 13.06 -7.01 0.86
CA MET A 1 12.74 -5.56 0.75
C MET A 1 12.13 -5.08 2.05
N THR A 2 12.50 -3.90 2.51
CA THR A 2 11.88 -3.28 3.68
C THR A 2 10.50 -2.69 3.32
N PRO A 3 9.59 -2.49 4.29
CA PRO A 3 8.30 -1.82 4.03
C PRO A 3 8.46 -0.45 3.36
N LEU A 4 9.49 0.31 3.73
CA LEU A 4 9.78 1.61 3.12
C LEU A 4 10.16 1.48 1.63
N GLN A 5 10.96 0.47 1.26
CA GLN A 5 11.28 0.20 -0.15
C GLN A 5 10.04 -0.20 -0.96
N ILE A 6 9.15 -0.99 -0.35
CA ILE A 6 7.90 -1.40 -0.99
C ILE A 6 6.95 -0.21 -1.15
N ALA A 7 6.88 0.70 -0.17
CA ALA A 7 6.13 1.95 -0.29
C ALA A 7 6.68 2.85 -1.41
N ASN A 8 8.01 2.96 -1.50
CA ASN A 8 8.65 3.72 -2.58
C ASN A 8 8.40 3.11 -3.96
N LEU A 9 8.34 1.77 -4.07
CA LEU A 9 7.91 1.10 -5.30
C LEU A 9 6.48 1.51 -5.68
N SER A 10 5.56 1.53 -4.72
CA SER A 10 4.18 1.98 -4.96
C SER A 10 4.15 3.43 -5.43
N ALA A 11 4.93 4.32 -4.79
CA ALA A 11 5.07 5.72 -5.20
C ALA A 11 5.68 5.86 -6.61
N THR A 12 6.66 5.03 -6.96
CA THR A 12 7.28 5.00 -8.28
C THR A 12 6.26 4.65 -9.37
N VAL A 13 5.41 3.65 -9.12
CA VAL A 13 4.32 3.28 -10.05
C VAL A 13 3.29 4.40 -10.15
N ALA A 14 2.88 4.97 -9.02
CA ALA A 14 1.96 6.12 -8.96
C ALA A 14 2.47 7.31 -9.79
N ASN A 15 3.75 7.58 -9.72
CA ASN A 15 4.44 8.67 -10.43
C ASN A 15 4.81 8.33 -11.90
N ARG A 16 4.42 7.16 -12.40
CA ARG A 16 4.72 6.71 -13.77
C ARG A 16 6.22 6.64 -14.07
N GLY A 17 7.01 6.20 -13.08
CA GLY A 17 8.42 5.83 -13.26
C GLY A 17 9.44 6.76 -12.63
N TRP A 18 9.03 7.78 -11.87
CA TRP A 18 9.98 8.55 -11.07
C TRP A 18 9.74 8.37 -9.56
N TYR A 19 10.80 8.53 -8.78
CA TYR A 19 10.76 8.45 -7.33
C TYR A 19 11.74 9.44 -6.69
N ARG A 20 11.63 9.62 -5.38
CA ARG A 20 12.64 10.28 -4.56
C ARG A 20 13.25 9.27 -3.60
N ILE A 21 14.47 9.49 -3.19
CA ILE A 21 15.11 8.65 -2.16
C ILE A 21 14.32 8.85 -0.85
N PRO A 22 13.75 7.78 -0.27
CA PRO A 22 12.99 7.89 0.96
C PRO A 22 13.86 8.40 2.11
N HIS A 23 13.34 9.37 2.85
CA HIS A 23 13.97 9.92 4.04
C HIS A 23 12.91 10.34 5.05
N ILE A 24 13.28 10.38 6.31
CA ILE A 24 12.37 10.70 7.41
C ILE A 24 12.45 12.19 7.76
N VAL A 25 13.64 12.77 7.72
CA VAL A 25 13.87 14.17 8.08
C VAL A 25 13.44 15.06 6.93
N LYS A 26 12.41 15.86 7.14
CA LYS A 26 11.92 16.83 6.15
C LYS A 26 12.71 18.13 6.15
N ALA A 27 13.09 18.60 7.32
CA ALA A 27 13.89 19.79 7.54
C ALA A 27 14.55 19.70 8.91
N SER A 28 15.71 20.34 9.06
CA SER A 28 16.39 20.52 10.34
C SER A 28 16.96 21.92 10.39
N GLU A 29 16.82 22.59 11.53
CA GLU A 29 17.35 23.95 11.71
C GLU A 29 18.88 23.95 11.58
N GLY A 30 19.40 24.84 10.72
CA GLY A 30 20.83 24.97 10.48
C GLY A 30 21.50 23.83 9.68
N VAL A 31 20.72 22.87 9.16
CA VAL A 31 21.26 21.76 8.35
C VAL A 31 20.65 21.81 6.94
N GLU A 32 21.49 21.95 5.93
CA GLU A 32 21.09 21.80 4.55
C GLU A 32 20.93 20.30 4.22
N ILE A 33 19.75 19.93 3.75
CA ILE A 33 19.48 18.53 3.36
C ILE A 33 20.03 18.30 1.96
N ASP A 34 20.84 17.24 1.80
CA ASP A 34 21.49 16.87 0.53
C ASP A 34 20.44 16.86 -0.62
N PRO A 35 20.70 17.57 -1.72
CA PRO A 35 19.83 17.68 -2.89
C PRO A 35 19.35 16.33 -3.43
N LYS A 36 20.12 15.27 -3.30
CA LYS A 36 19.72 13.91 -3.73
C LYS A 36 18.39 13.45 -3.18
N TYR A 37 17.96 13.94 -2.00
CA TYR A 37 16.68 13.58 -1.38
C TYR A 37 15.48 14.34 -1.98
N TYR A 38 15.74 15.45 -2.68
CA TYR A 38 14.70 16.26 -3.35
C TYR A 38 14.65 16.04 -4.84
N GLU A 39 15.72 15.55 -5.44
CA GLU A 39 15.80 15.32 -6.87
C GLU A 39 14.97 14.09 -7.27
N LYS A 40 14.32 14.19 -8.43
CA LYS A 40 13.61 13.06 -9.03
C LYS A 40 14.60 12.08 -9.61
N GLN A 41 14.51 10.85 -9.18
CA GLN A 41 15.19 9.72 -9.80
C GLN A 41 14.24 9.06 -10.79
N TYR A 42 14.73 8.63 -11.94
CA TYR A 42 13.90 8.02 -12.98
C TYR A 42 14.26 6.56 -13.16
N THR A 43 13.24 5.73 -13.34
CA THR A 43 13.46 4.33 -13.75
C THR A 43 13.79 4.29 -15.23
N MET A 44 14.45 3.19 -15.68
CA MET A 44 14.71 2.95 -17.10
C MET A 44 13.49 2.36 -17.85
N VAL A 45 12.32 2.37 -17.22
CA VAL A 45 11.07 1.82 -17.77
C VAL A 45 10.32 2.90 -18.52
N ASP A 46 9.91 2.61 -19.75
CA ASP A 46 9.07 3.51 -20.54
C ASP A 46 7.74 3.81 -19.81
N THR A 47 7.39 5.10 -19.77
CA THR A 47 6.21 5.61 -19.06
C THR A 47 4.91 5.00 -19.56
N THR A 48 4.83 4.59 -20.82
CA THR A 48 3.64 3.96 -21.41
C THR A 48 3.30 2.62 -20.76
N ASN A 49 4.31 1.90 -20.26
CA ASN A 49 4.11 0.62 -19.58
C ASN A 49 3.39 0.78 -18.24
N PHE A 50 3.58 1.91 -17.56
CA PHE A 50 2.91 2.17 -16.27
C PHE A 50 1.40 2.25 -16.41
N LYS A 51 0.85 2.71 -17.53
CA LYS A 51 -0.60 2.76 -17.78
C LYS A 51 -1.25 1.37 -17.63
N LYS A 52 -0.60 0.33 -18.15
CA LYS A 52 -1.10 -1.05 -18.07
C LYS A 52 -1.06 -1.57 -16.63
N VAL A 53 0.05 -1.32 -15.94
CA VAL A 53 0.24 -1.72 -14.53
C VAL A 53 -0.78 -1.03 -13.63
N ILE A 54 -0.92 0.29 -13.74
CA ILE A 54 -1.87 1.10 -12.96
C ILE A 54 -3.30 0.63 -13.18
N LYS A 55 -3.69 0.38 -14.44
CA LYS A 55 -5.02 -0.17 -14.76
C LYS A 55 -5.25 -1.54 -14.12
N GLY A 56 -4.22 -2.39 -14.11
CA GLY A 56 -4.26 -3.69 -13.42
C GLY A 56 -4.42 -3.54 -11.91
N MET A 57 -3.68 -2.62 -11.30
CA MET A 57 -3.77 -2.31 -9.87
C MET A 57 -5.13 -1.71 -9.49
N TRP A 58 -5.68 -0.84 -10.34
CA TRP A 58 -7.04 -0.30 -10.14
C TRP A 58 -8.09 -1.40 -10.18
N ARG A 59 -8.04 -2.30 -11.17
CA ARG A 59 -8.97 -3.43 -11.29
C ARG A 59 -8.90 -4.40 -10.12
N ALA A 60 -7.72 -4.59 -9.53
CA ALA A 60 -7.56 -5.47 -8.38
C ALA A 60 -8.33 -4.97 -7.14
N VAL A 61 -8.68 -3.68 -7.07
CA VAL A 61 -9.41 -3.06 -5.98
C VAL A 61 -10.85 -2.74 -6.36
N ASN A 62 -11.11 -2.12 -7.52
CA ASN A 62 -12.38 -1.46 -7.84
C ASN A 62 -13.30 -2.24 -8.80
N ASN A 63 -13.00 -3.48 -9.11
CA ASN A 63 -13.78 -4.25 -10.09
C ASN A 63 -14.93 -5.06 -9.47
N GLY A 64 -15.32 -4.73 -8.23
CA GLY A 64 -16.32 -5.46 -7.48
C GLY A 64 -15.90 -6.89 -7.12
N LYS A 65 -16.86 -7.73 -6.71
CA LYS A 65 -16.61 -9.15 -6.36
C LYS A 65 -16.39 -10.06 -7.57
N GLY A 66 -15.99 -9.49 -8.72
CA GLY A 66 -15.73 -10.25 -9.95
C GLY A 66 -14.37 -10.95 -9.96
N THR A 67 -14.14 -11.75 -11.00
CA THR A 67 -12.85 -12.43 -11.23
C THR A 67 -11.72 -11.41 -11.38
N GLY A 68 -10.66 -11.58 -10.58
CA GLY A 68 -9.47 -10.72 -10.61
C GLY A 68 -9.44 -9.61 -9.57
N CYS A 69 -10.51 -9.39 -8.79
CA CYS A 69 -10.55 -8.40 -7.73
C CYS A 69 -10.02 -8.98 -6.40
N THR A 70 -8.71 -9.15 -6.30
CA THR A 70 -8.07 -9.78 -5.13
C THR A 70 -8.06 -8.90 -3.88
N ALA A 71 -8.35 -7.61 -4.02
CA ALA A 71 -8.32 -6.61 -2.95
C ALA A 71 -9.61 -5.77 -2.89
N ALA A 72 -10.76 -6.33 -3.25
CA ALA A 72 -12.06 -5.63 -3.19
C ALA A 72 -12.37 -5.03 -1.80
N ILE A 73 -11.85 -5.62 -0.73
CA ILE A 73 -11.98 -5.09 0.64
C ILE A 73 -11.35 -3.70 0.81
N ALA A 74 -10.42 -3.33 -0.06
CA ALA A 74 -9.76 -2.03 -0.06
C ALA A 74 -10.53 -0.96 -0.88
N GLU A 75 -11.62 -1.34 -1.56
CA GLU A 75 -12.44 -0.40 -2.31
C GLU A 75 -13.07 0.62 -1.38
N VAL A 76 -12.93 1.89 -1.75
CA VAL A 76 -13.58 3.03 -1.10
C VAL A 76 -14.32 3.82 -2.16
N LYS A 77 -15.64 3.92 -2.02
CA LYS A 77 -16.48 4.61 -3.00
C LYS A 77 -16.01 6.05 -3.22
N GLY A 78 -15.72 6.39 -4.47
CA GLY A 78 -15.25 7.73 -4.86
C GLY A 78 -13.76 7.98 -4.59
N LEU A 79 -12.98 6.95 -4.23
CA LEU A 79 -11.53 6.98 -4.25
C LEU A 79 -11.04 5.89 -5.20
N ASP A 80 -10.37 6.29 -6.25
CA ASP A 80 -9.77 5.36 -7.22
C ASP A 80 -8.47 4.80 -6.67
N ILE A 81 -8.57 3.85 -5.72
CA ILE A 81 -7.42 3.20 -5.13
C ILE A 81 -6.84 2.19 -6.11
N CYS A 82 -5.56 2.32 -6.40
CA CYS A 82 -4.79 1.33 -7.14
C CYS A 82 -3.97 0.50 -6.16
N GLY A 83 -4.12 -0.82 -6.17
CA GLY A 83 -3.43 -1.66 -5.19
C GLY A 83 -3.05 -3.04 -5.71
N LYS A 84 -2.13 -3.69 -5.00
CA LYS A 84 -1.72 -5.08 -5.25
C LYS A 84 -1.46 -5.81 -3.95
N THR A 85 -2.13 -6.96 -3.80
CA THR A 85 -1.89 -7.88 -2.69
C THR A 85 -0.61 -8.67 -2.89
N GLY A 86 0.08 -8.95 -1.81
CA GLY A 86 1.17 -9.91 -1.73
C GLY A 86 0.97 -10.84 -0.54
N THR A 87 1.58 -12.02 -0.63
CA THR A 87 1.67 -12.96 0.47
C THR A 87 3.13 -13.42 0.51
N ALA A 88 3.83 -13.06 1.57
CA ALA A 88 5.22 -13.48 1.74
C ALA A 88 5.26 -14.72 2.63
N GLN A 89 5.75 -15.82 2.07
CA GLN A 89 5.84 -17.09 2.78
C GLN A 89 6.71 -16.97 4.03
N ASN A 90 6.24 -17.56 5.12
CA ASN A 90 6.96 -17.60 6.38
C ASN A 90 7.12 -19.07 6.85
N PRO A 91 8.31 -19.66 6.74
CA PRO A 91 8.54 -21.06 7.09
C PRO A 91 8.40 -21.35 8.60
N ARG A 92 8.28 -20.32 9.44
CA ARG A 92 8.20 -20.43 10.90
C ARG A 92 6.85 -20.00 11.48
N GLY A 93 5.84 -19.79 10.62
CA GLY A 93 4.52 -19.34 11.07
C GLY A 93 3.56 -19.18 9.91
N ALA A 94 2.45 -18.49 10.16
CA ALA A 94 1.56 -18.11 9.07
C ALA A 94 2.25 -17.12 8.13
N ASP A 95 1.87 -17.14 6.85
CA ASP A 95 2.38 -16.22 5.85
C ASP A 95 2.16 -14.74 6.24
N ASN A 96 3.00 -13.87 5.70
CA ASN A 96 2.89 -12.44 5.97
C ASN A 96 1.98 -11.76 4.95
N SER A 97 1.04 -10.99 5.44
CA SER A 97 0.08 -10.22 4.65
C SER A 97 0.71 -8.93 4.15
N VAL A 98 0.73 -8.74 2.83
CA VAL A 98 1.35 -7.55 2.20
C VAL A 98 0.35 -6.89 1.28
N PHE A 99 0.31 -5.57 1.29
CA PHE A 99 -0.46 -4.78 0.33
C PHE A 99 0.25 -3.47 0.03
N ILE A 100 0.35 -3.15 -1.24
CA ILE A 100 0.82 -1.85 -1.71
C ILE A 100 -0.30 -1.15 -2.45
N CYS A 101 -0.42 0.14 -2.26
CA CYS A 101 -1.44 0.93 -2.94
C CYS A 101 -1.08 2.41 -3.01
N PHE A 102 -1.78 3.11 -3.88
CA PHE A 102 -1.76 4.56 -3.96
C PHE A 102 -3.14 5.07 -4.39
N ALA A 103 -3.42 6.31 -4.15
CA ALA A 103 -4.65 6.99 -4.57
C ALA A 103 -4.48 8.51 -4.64
N PRO A 104 -5.35 9.18 -5.44
CA PRO A 104 -6.18 8.66 -6.53
C PRO A 104 -5.37 8.13 -7.71
N MET A 105 -6.02 7.40 -8.63
CA MET A 105 -5.37 6.81 -9.79
C MET A 105 -4.70 7.84 -10.71
N ASP A 106 -5.40 8.92 -11.04
CA ASP A 106 -4.94 9.89 -12.03
C ASP A 106 -4.05 10.98 -11.44
N ASP A 107 -4.31 11.43 -10.21
CA ASP A 107 -3.54 12.44 -9.49
C ASP A 107 -3.14 11.93 -8.09
N PRO A 108 -2.18 10.99 -8.00
CA PRO A 108 -1.80 10.37 -6.74
C PRO A 108 -1.33 11.36 -5.67
N LYS A 109 -1.92 11.26 -4.49
CA LYS A 109 -1.58 12.11 -3.33
C LYS A 109 -0.84 11.34 -2.24
N ILE A 110 -1.03 10.03 -2.19
CA ILE A 110 -0.44 9.16 -1.18
C ILE A 110 -0.13 7.78 -1.75
N ALA A 111 0.98 7.21 -1.36
CA ALA A 111 1.31 5.79 -1.56
C ALA A 111 1.55 5.13 -0.20
N VAL A 112 1.01 3.93 -0.03
CA VAL A 112 1.07 3.17 1.21
C VAL A 112 1.56 1.76 0.94
N ALA A 113 2.38 1.24 1.85
CA ALA A 113 2.66 -0.19 1.98
C ALA A 113 2.29 -0.65 3.38
N ALA A 114 1.49 -1.70 3.48
CA ALA A 114 1.20 -2.38 4.72
C ALA A 114 1.82 -3.78 4.69
N TYR A 115 2.53 -4.12 5.76
CA TYR A 115 3.14 -5.42 5.98
C TYR A 115 2.74 -5.90 7.38
N VAL A 116 2.05 -7.03 7.44
CA VAL A 116 1.56 -7.60 8.70
C VAL A 116 2.08 -9.03 8.82
N GLU A 117 2.93 -9.25 9.82
CA GLU A 117 3.54 -10.56 10.05
C GLU A 117 2.54 -11.59 10.55
N ASN A 118 2.69 -12.85 10.11
CA ASN A 118 1.87 -13.98 10.50
C ASN A 118 0.36 -13.76 10.29
N ALA A 119 -0.02 -12.99 9.28
CA ALA A 119 -1.41 -12.55 9.06
C ALA A 119 -2.10 -13.23 7.88
N GLY A 120 -1.38 -14.07 7.12
CA GLY A 120 -1.91 -14.78 5.95
C GLY A 120 -2.01 -13.90 4.72
N PHE A 121 -3.11 -14.00 3.99
CA PHE A 121 -3.28 -13.30 2.71
C PHE A 121 -3.32 -11.78 2.83
N GLY A 122 -2.75 -11.08 1.82
CA GLY A 122 -2.70 -9.62 1.75
C GLY A 122 -4.06 -8.93 1.85
N ALA A 123 -5.11 -9.55 1.31
CA ALA A 123 -6.47 -9.03 1.40
C ALA A 123 -7.08 -9.12 2.81
N THR A 124 -6.52 -9.95 3.71
CA THR A 124 -7.11 -10.19 5.02
C THR A 124 -6.85 -9.06 6.00
N TRP A 125 -5.62 -8.55 6.03
CA TRP A 125 -5.19 -7.52 6.98
C TRP A 125 -4.51 -6.32 6.33
N ALA A 126 -3.53 -6.54 5.46
CA ALA A 126 -2.76 -5.45 4.89
C ALA A 126 -3.61 -4.52 4.00
N ALA A 127 -4.52 -5.06 3.18
CA ALA A 127 -5.38 -4.26 2.32
C ALA A 127 -6.40 -3.42 3.11
N PRO A 128 -7.12 -3.96 4.12
CA PRO A 128 -7.92 -3.15 5.03
C PRO A 128 -7.16 -2.00 5.67
N ILE A 129 -6.02 -2.30 6.30
CA ILE A 129 -5.20 -1.29 7.00
C ILE A 129 -4.80 -0.16 6.03
N ALA A 130 -4.20 -0.51 4.88
CA ALA A 130 -3.74 0.48 3.93
C ALA A 130 -4.87 1.32 3.35
N SER A 131 -6.03 0.71 3.07
CA SER A 131 -7.18 1.44 2.53
C SER A 131 -7.83 2.40 3.54
N LEU A 132 -7.87 2.04 4.82
CA LEU A 132 -8.31 2.92 5.89
C LEU A 132 -7.36 4.12 6.05
N LEU A 133 -6.04 3.89 5.97
CA LEU A 133 -5.04 4.98 6.01
C LEU A 133 -5.19 5.94 4.83
N ILE A 134 -5.41 5.43 3.61
CA ILE A 134 -5.67 6.26 2.43
C ILE A 134 -6.93 7.09 2.62
N GLU A 135 -8.02 6.46 3.06
CA GLU A 135 -9.29 7.14 3.29
C GLU A 135 -9.16 8.24 4.34
N LYS A 136 -8.54 7.93 5.46
CA LYS A 136 -8.26 8.89 6.54
C LYS A 136 -7.41 10.07 6.06
N TYR A 137 -6.38 9.80 5.26
CA TYR A 137 -5.51 10.85 4.72
C TYR A 137 -6.23 11.77 3.73
N LEU A 138 -7.06 11.21 2.85
CA LEU A 138 -7.70 11.98 1.77
C LEU A 138 -9.00 12.67 2.20
N ARG A 139 -9.70 12.13 3.20
CA ARG A 139 -11.02 12.63 3.66
C ARG A 139 -11.02 13.16 5.09
N GLY A 140 -9.97 12.91 5.86
CA GLY A 140 -9.91 13.26 7.28
C GLY A 140 -10.56 12.23 8.20
N GLU A 141 -11.44 11.37 7.68
CA GLU A 141 -12.18 10.35 8.43
C GLU A 141 -12.34 9.07 7.61
N THR A 142 -12.78 7.99 8.25
CA THR A 142 -13.11 6.72 7.59
C THR A 142 -14.62 6.55 7.51
N SER A 143 -15.13 6.01 6.40
CA SER A 143 -16.55 5.69 6.20
C SER A 143 -16.88 4.23 6.51
N ARG A 144 -15.95 3.47 7.04
CA ARG A 144 -16.04 2.01 7.26
C ARG A 144 -15.73 1.63 8.71
N PRO A 145 -16.59 2.06 9.69
CA PRO A 145 -16.32 1.86 11.11
C PRO A 145 -16.16 0.39 11.50
N ASP A 146 -16.96 -0.52 10.93
CA ASP A 146 -16.86 -1.97 11.22
C ASP A 146 -15.50 -2.54 10.78
N LEU A 147 -14.95 -2.04 9.67
CA LEU A 147 -13.64 -2.46 9.19
C LEU A 147 -12.52 -1.89 10.06
N GLU A 148 -12.68 -0.65 10.51
CA GLU A 148 -11.74 0.01 11.43
C GLU A 148 -11.71 -0.72 12.77
N GLU A 149 -12.88 -1.01 13.35
CA GLU A 149 -13.00 -1.78 14.60
C GLU A 149 -12.35 -3.17 14.47
N ARG A 150 -12.63 -3.88 13.38
CA ARG A 150 -12.00 -5.17 13.10
C ARG A 150 -10.47 -5.08 13.05
N VAL A 151 -9.93 -4.03 12.45
CA VAL A 151 -8.47 -3.83 12.34
C VAL A 151 -7.87 -3.47 13.70
N MET A 152 -8.51 -2.61 14.46
CA MET A 152 -8.03 -2.14 15.76
C MET A 152 -8.07 -3.22 16.84
N HIS A 153 -9.06 -4.09 16.82
CA HIS A 153 -9.26 -5.15 17.81
C HIS A 153 -8.88 -6.55 17.32
N GLY A 154 -8.30 -6.65 16.13
CA GLY A 154 -7.87 -7.93 15.56
C GLY A 154 -6.76 -8.59 16.35
N ASN A 155 -6.98 -9.85 16.79
CA ASN A 155 -5.98 -10.61 17.52
C ASN A 155 -5.28 -11.63 16.60
N LEU A 156 -4.03 -11.34 16.22
CA LEU A 156 -3.17 -12.21 15.41
C LEU A 156 -2.31 -13.19 16.28
N MET A 157 -2.20 -12.94 17.57
CA MET A 157 -1.36 -13.75 18.46
C MET A 157 -1.85 -15.21 18.62
N SER A 158 -3.15 -15.44 18.45
CA SER A 158 -3.72 -16.80 18.45
C SER A 158 -3.20 -17.64 17.28
N ARG A 159 -2.89 -17.02 16.15
CA ARG A 159 -2.35 -17.70 14.96
C ARG A 159 -0.87 -18.08 15.11
N VAL A 160 -0.09 -17.26 15.81
CA VAL A 160 1.32 -17.55 16.08
C VAL A 160 1.46 -18.74 17.03
N ARG A 161 0.53 -18.91 17.99
CA ARG A 161 0.54 -20.05 18.94
C ARG A 161 0.17 -21.38 18.30
N ALA A 162 -0.57 -21.40 17.21
CA ALA A 162 -0.96 -22.61 16.51
C ALA A 162 0.18 -23.27 15.72
N TYR A 163 1.31 -22.58 15.54
CA TYR A 163 2.50 -23.06 14.82
C TYR A 163 3.70 -23.37 15.75
N LYS A 164 3.50 -23.34 17.07
CA LYS A 164 4.45 -23.85 18.09
C LYS A 164 4.03 -25.21 18.56
#